data_3943ce0c695bddefaae4e9896df4812c
#
_entry.id   3943ce0c695bddefaae4e9896df4812c
#
_cell.length_a   1.000
_cell.length_b   1.000
_cell.length_c   1.000
_cell.angle_alpha   90.00
_cell.angle_beta   90.00
_cell.angle_gamma   90.00
#
_symmetry.space_group_name_H-M   'P 1'
#
loop_
_entity.id
_entity.type
_entity.pdbx_description
1 polymer ?
#
loop_
_entity_poly.entity_id
_entity_poly.type
_entity_poly.pdbx_seq_one_letter_code
_entity_poly.pdbx_strand_id
1 'polypeptide(L)'
;FQKITKQDVVDFAQKFFQKNYVIVKKLRGENENLIRVENPGITPVKINREAQSEFLTEILHQKSSEITPKFIDYKNMIEETQIGDKKISFVKNKYNHIAQLHLIYKIGTDHDKELFLAVQVLQYLGTSRFSADQLSQEFFKLGISNDFKTYDDQMIISLTGFEENLIKGFELLKHWITEVKPDDEVYESTIELILESRNVAKKDKSRIMTALSHYAKFGENSRFRDVIPEEKLRATKVEHLTEKVKNLTQLPYEIFFYGKDFERFKEKIQPLLEKATLTIPKPKIYQELETQGKVFFTNYDMVQMEMSKIGRASQLNTENYGKINVFNEYFGRGLSSIVFQELRESKSLAYSAYVNYSTATYLDRHNYVVSYIGTQANKLHLAVDAMADLMQDLPQIPTQFNNAKNSALKQIASTRITRTNIFFIFFWSFLIILNIY
;
A
#
# COMPACT_ATOMS: atom_id res chain seq x y z
N PHE A 1 -2.18 21.73 -24.40
CA PHE A 1 -0.84 21.16 -24.47
C PHE A 1 -0.26 21.21 -25.89
N GLN A 2 -0.98 20.77 -26.90
CA GLN A 2 -0.45 20.68 -28.30
C GLN A 2 0.09 21.99 -28.88
N LYS A 3 -0.29 23.15 -28.34
CA LYS A 3 0.18 24.46 -28.79
C LYS A 3 1.38 25.01 -28.00
N ILE A 4 1.82 24.31 -26.94
CA ILE A 4 2.93 24.76 -26.10
C ILE A 4 4.24 24.48 -26.84
N THR A 5 5.02 25.52 -27.07
CA THR A 5 6.33 25.46 -27.71
C THR A 5 7.46 25.39 -26.68
N LYS A 6 8.65 25.01 -27.12
CA LYS A 6 9.85 25.08 -26.28
C LYS A 6 10.07 26.50 -25.74
N GLN A 7 9.80 27.51 -26.58
CA GLN A 7 9.98 28.92 -26.21
C GLN A 7 9.04 29.32 -25.10
N ASP A 8 7.76 28.88 -25.12
CA ASP A 8 6.80 29.17 -24.06
C ASP A 8 7.31 28.65 -22.69
N VAL A 9 7.95 27.48 -22.67
CA VAL A 9 8.53 26.90 -21.45
C VAL A 9 9.73 27.72 -20.95
N VAL A 10 10.60 28.15 -21.89
CA VAL A 10 11.75 28.99 -21.57
C VAL A 10 11.30 30.35 -21.03
N ASP A 11 10.33 31.00 -21.66
CA ASP A 11 9.80 32.28 -21.25
C ASP A 11 9.12 32.18 -19.88
N PHE A 12 8.37 31.10 -19.64
CA PHE A 12 7.80 30.81 -18.34
C PHE A 12 8.87 30.69 -17.25
N ALA A 13 9.93 29.89 -17.51
CA ALA A 13 11.02 29.71 -16.57
C ALA A 13 11.75 31.03 -16.28
N GLN A 14 12.06 31.83 -17.30
CA GLN A 14 12.68 33.14 -17.16
C GLN A 14 11.83 34.11 -16.35
N LYS A 15 10.51 34.06 -16.52
CA LYS A 15 9.56 34.89 -15.75
C LYS A 15 9.49 34.52 -14.27
N PHE A 16 9.53 33.23 -13.94
CA PHE A 16 9.29 32.74 -12.58
C PHE A 16 10.57 32.49 -11.79
N PHE A 17 11.69 32.11 -12.42
CA PHE A 17 12.98 31.89 -11.78
C PHE A 17 13.84 33.16 -11.71
N GLN A 18 13.23 34.27 -11.30
CA GLN A 18 13.94 35.53 -11.10
C GLN A 18 14.61 35.60 -9.72
N LYS A 19 15.37 36.69 -9.49
CA LYS A 19 16.14 36.91 -8.24
C LYS A 19 15.32 37.07 -6.96
N ASN A 20 13.97 37.10 -7.04
CA ASN A 20 13.07 37.21 -5.88
C ASN A 20 12.79 35.85 -5.28
N TYR A 21 13.72 35.32 -4.52
CA TYR A 21 13.53 34.07 -3.78
C TYR A 21 13.98 34.19 -2.34
N VAL A 22 13.39 33.36 -1.47
CA VAL A 22 13.78 33.22 -0.08
C VAL A 22 14.50 31.90 0.11
N ILE A 23 15.69 31.92 0.67
CA ILE A 23 16.43 30.72 1.03
C ILE A 23 16.19 30.45 2.52
N VAL A 24 15.57 29.29 2.82
CA VAL A 24 15.47 28.77 4.18
C VAL A 24 16.54 27.70 4.38
N LYS A 25 17.48 27.91 5.28
CA LYS A 25 18.53 26.95 5.60
C LYS A 25 18.18 26.25 6.92
N LYS A 26 18.04 24.91 6.88
CA LYS A 26 17.99 24.08 8.07
C LYS A 26 19.40 23.59 8.37
N LEU A 27 19.97 24.09 9.45
CA LEU A 27 21.31 23.68 9.91
C LEU A 27 21.19 22.61 11.00
N ARG A 28 22.19 21.76 11.10
CA ARG A 28 22.34 20.82 12.21
C ARG A 28 22.98 21.54 13.38
N GLY A 29 22.38 21.42 14.56
CA GLY A 29 22.87 22.03 15.79
C GLY A 29 21.74 22.56 16.67
N GLU A 30 22.05 22.97 17.86
CA GLU A 30 21.13 23.65 18.77
C GLU A 30 21.23 25.15 18.59
N ASN A 31 20.10 25.84 18.66
CA ASN A 31 20.06 27.29 18.70
C ASN A 31 19.94 27.71 20.16
N GLU A 32 21.03 28.25 20.71
CA GLU A 32 21.09 28.71 22.11
C GLU A 32 20.12 29.87 22.39
N ASN A 33 19.67 30.57 21.36
CA ASN A 33 18.78 31.74 21.47
C ASN A 33 17.30 31.39 21.21
N LEU A 34 16.91 30.09 21.26
CA LEU A 34 15.51 29.69 21.13
C LEU A 34 14.69 30.23 22.33
N ILE A 35 13.71 31.07 22.02
CA ILE A 35 12.70 31.48 23.01
C ILE A 35 11.86 30.23 23.34
N ARG A 36 12.02 29.70 24.55
CA ARG A 36 11.18 28.61 25.05
C ARG A 36 9.90 29.20 25.60
N VAL A 37 8.79 28.91 24.96
CA VAL A 37 7.46 29.24 25.48
C VAL A 37 7.12 28.23 26.58
N GLU A 38 6.84 28.75 27.80
CA GLU A 38 6.36 27.88 28.87
C GLU A 38 4.96 27.31 28.51
N ASN A 39 4.75 26.03 28.79
CA ASN A 39 3.45 25.43 28.60
C ASN A 39 2.47 25.97 29.66
N PRO A 40 1.40 26.70 29.27
CA PRO A 40 0.50 27.35 30.25
C PRO A 40 -0.36 26.37 31.07
N GLY A 41 -0.18 25.05 30.83
CA GLY A 41 -1.08 24.04 31.37
C GLY A 41 -2.42 24.03 30.64
N ILE A 42 -2.96 22.85 30.41
CA ILE A 42 -4.27 22.68 29.74
C ILE A 42 -5.24 22.07 30.76
N THR A 43 -6.31 22.79 31.05
CA THR A 43 -7.41 22.23 31.84
C THR A 43 -8.29 21.40 30.93
N PRO A 44 -8.56 20.13 31.28
CA PRO A 44 -9.45 19.31 30.48
C PRO A 44 -10.82 19.96 30.29
N VAL A 45 -11.27 20.01 29.04
CA VAL A 45 -12.57 20.60 28.70
C VAL A 45 -13.63 19.47 28.69
N LYS A 46 -14.73 19.69 29.41
CA LYS A 46 -15.87 18.77 29.33
C LYS A 46 -16.55 18.93 27.97
N ILE A 47 -16.44 17.93 27.12
CA ILE A 47 -17.07 17.96 25.80
C ILE A 47 -18.58 17.76 25.94
N ASN A 48 -19.34 18.72 25.41
CA ASN A 48 -20.75 18.50 25.14
C ASN A 48 -20.90 17.90 23.73
N ARG A 49 -21.10 16.59 23.66
CA ARG A 49 -21.16 15.86 22.38
C ARG A 49 -22.44 16.08 21.59
N GLU A 50 -23.44 16.68 22.22
CA GLU A 50 -24.72 16.98 21.62
C GLU A 50 -24.80 18.45 21.13
N ALA A 51 -23.86 19.29 21.56
CA ALA A 51 -23.83 20.70 21.15
C ALA A 51 -23.45 20.80 19.66
N GLN A 52 -24.24 21.53 18.93
CA GLN A 52 -24.00 21.90 17.53
C GLN A 52 -24.06 23.41 17.39
N SER A 53 -23.16 23.96 16.56
CA SER A 53 -23.25 25.37 16.20
C SER A 53 -24.45 25.63 15.28
N GLU A 54 -24.99 26.84 15.28
CA GLU A 54 -26.07 27.24 14.36
C GLU A 54 -25.65 26.99 12.89
N PHE A 55 -24.41 27.31 12.54
CA PHE A 55 -23.87 27.07 11.20
C PHE A 55 -23.87 25.57 10.83
N LEU A 56 -23.47 24.69 11.74
CA LEU A 56 -23.54 23.25 11.49
C LEU A 56 -24.98 22.79 11.31
N THR A 57 -25.88 23.31 12.14
CA THR A 57 -27.31 23.00 12.07
C THR A 57 -27.90 23.43 10.73
N GLU A 58 -27.56 24.62 10.20
CA GLU A 58 -27.97 25.10 8.89
C GLU A 58 -27.45 24.18 7.76
N ILE A 59 -26.16 23.77 7.83
CA ILE A 59 -25.60 22.84 6.83
C ILE A 59 -26.31 21.50 6.86
N LEU A 60 -26.58 20.96 8.04
CA LEU A 60 -27.27 19.67 8.18
C LEU A 60 -28.73 19.71 7.67
N HIS A 61 -29.38 20.86 7.72
CA HIS A 61 -30.71 21.06 7.17
C HIS A 61 -30.74 21.33 5.66
N GLN A 62 -29.58 21.59 5.04
CA GLN A 62 -29.54 21.74 3.59
C GLN A 62 -29.89 20.42 2.90
N LYS A 63 -30.84 20.50 1.96
CA LYS A 63 -31.19 19.35 1.10
C LYS A 63 -29.99 19.00 0.22
N SER A 64 -29.31 17.94 0.54
CA SER A 64 -28.31 17.36 -0.37
C SER A 64 -28.99 16.37 -1.33
N SER A 65 -28.47 16.29 -2.55
CA SER A 65 -28.89 15.24 -3.48
C SER A 65 -28.54 13.87 -2.86
N GLU A 66 -29.49 12.95 -2.86
CA GLU A 66 -29.22 11.58 -2.43
C GLU A 66 -28.26 10.92 -3.41
N ILE A 67 -27.22 10.29 -2.87
CA ILE A 67 -26.32 9.45 -3.65
C ILE A 67 -27.01 8.09 -3.82
N THR A 68 -27.46 7.82 -5.05
CA THR A 68 -27.94 6.48 -5.40
C THR A 68 -26.76 5.63 -5.85
N PRO A 69 -26.29 4.66 -5.03
CA PRO A 69 -25.14 3.85 -5.39
C PRO A 69 -25.45 2.96 -6.60
N LYS A 70 -24.52 2.92 -7.55
CA LYS A 70 -24.58 2.04 -8.70
C LYS A 70 -23.59 0.90 -8.49
N PHE A 71 -24.08 -0.23 -8.00
CA PHE A 71 -23.24 -1.39 -7.74
C PHE A 71 -22.71 -2.01 -9.03
N ILE A 72 -21.48 -2.48 -8.98
CA ILE A 72 -20.82 -3.14 -10.11
C ILE A 72 -21.27 -4.61 -10.16
N ASP A 73 -21.76 -5.01 -11.31
CA ASP A 73 -22.02 -6.42 -11.61
C ASP A 73 -20.73 -7.07 -12.16
N TYR A 74 -19.90 -7.55 -11.27
CA TYR A 74 -18.62 -8.16 -11.61
C TYR A 74 -18.75 -9.36 -12.55
N LYS A 75 -19.80 -10.18 -12.38
CA LYS A 75 -20.03 -11.39 -13.20
C LYS A 75 -20.27 -11.06 -14.67
N ASN A 76 -20.96 -9.93 -14.94
CA ASN A 76 -21.26 -9.51 -16.29
C ASN A 76 -20.23 -8.51 -16.86
N MET A 77 -19.32 -8.00 -16.04
CA MET A 77 -18.31 -7.01 -16.46
C MET A 77 -16.94 -7.63 -16.71
N ILE A 78 -16.64 -8.77 -16.12
CA ILE A 78 -15.37 -9.47 -16.29
C ILE A 78 -15.64 -10.68 -17.21
N GLU A 79 -15.07 -10.65 -18.41
CA GLU A 79 -15.06 -11.80 -19.32
C GLU A 79 -13.83 -12.64 -19.05
N GLU A 80 -14.00 -13.96 -18.93
CA GLU A 80 -12.89 -14.88 -18.69
C GLU A 80 -12.74 -15.85 -19.87
N THR A 81 -11.51 -16.11 -20.28
CA THR A 81 -11.16 -17.10 -21.28
C THR A 81 -9.81 -17.73 -20.96
N GLN A 82 -9.45 -18.74 -21.72
CA GLN A 82 -8.16 -19.43 -21.59
C GLN A 82 -7.46 -19.47 -22.95
N ILE A 83 -6.16 -19.13 -22.96
CA ILE A 83 -5.27 -19.29 -24.11
C ILE A 83 -4.11 -20.17 -23.68
N GLY A 84 -4.04 -21.39 -24.21
CA GLY A 84 -3.09 -22.38 -23.74
C GLY A 84 -3.30 -22.69 -22.25
N ASP A 85 -2.28 -22.48 -21.44
CA ASP A 85 -2.31 -22.64 -19.98
C ASP A 85 -2.57 -21.33 -19.22
N LYS A 86 -2.79 -20.21 -19.92
CA LYS A 86 -3.01 -18.90 -19.32
C LYS A 86 -4.48 -18.58 -19.20
N LYS A 87 -4.94 -18.30 -17.96
CA LYS A 87 -6.24 -17.70 -17.73
C LYS A 87 -6.14 -16.20 -18.06
N ILE A 88 -7.10 -15.71 -18.85
CA ILE A 88 -7.20 -14.29 -19.22
C ILE A 88 -8.53 -13.76 -18.75
N SER A 89 -8.49 -12.70 -17.95
CA SER A 89 -9.65 -11.93 -17.54
C SER A 89 -9.64 -10.58 -18.26
N PHE A 90 -10.78 -10.18 -18.79
CA PHE A 90 -10.95 -8.96 -19.58
C PHE A 90 -12.03 -8.07 -19.00
N VAL A 91 -11.76 -6.77 -18.99
CA VAL A 91 -12.76 -5.71 -18.74
C VAL A 91 -12.70 -4.68 -19.85
N LYS A 92 -13.86 -4.42 -20.46
CA LYS A 92 -13.95 -3.50 -21.59
C LYS A 92 -13.79 -2.04 -21.18
N ASN A 93 -12.83 -1.35 -21.80
CA ASN A 93 -12.70 0.10 -21.71
C ASN A 93 -13.71 0.79 -22.66
N LYS A 94 -14.71 1.48 -22.10
CA LYS A 94 -15.73 2.21 -22.85
C LYS A 94 -15.41 3.69 -23.06
N TYR A 95 -14.30 4.20 -22.49
CA TYR A 95 -14.08 5.64 -22.33
C TYR A 95 -12.99 6.20 -23.24
N ASN A 96 -11.90 5.51 -23.44
CA ASN A 96 -10.74 6.00 -24.19
C ASN A 96 -9.92 4.84 -24.79
N HIS A 97 -8.75 5.16 -25.37
CA HIS A 97 -7.85 4.19 -26.00
C HIS A 97 -6.67 3.80 -25.09
N ILE A 98 -6.76 4.03 -23.78
CA ILE A 98 -5.73 3.58 -22.85
C ILE A 98 -6.07 2.16 -22.43
N ALA A 99 -5.12 1.26 -22.63
CA ALA A 99 -5.21 -0.12 -22.20
C ALA A 99 -4.24 -0.40 -21.04
N GLN A 100 -4.56 -1.44 -20.29
CA GLN A 100 -3.72 -1.97 -19.22
C GLN A 100 -3.63 -3.48 -19.35
N LEU A 101 -2.42 -3.99 -19.25
CA LEU A 101 -2.12 -5.42 -19.22
C LEU A 101 -1.39 -5.72 -17.92
N HIS A 102 -1.88 -6.69 -17.16
CA HIS A 102 -1.23 -7.16 -15.95
C HIS A 102 -0.93 -8.64 -16.07
N LEU A 103 0.31 -9.03 -15.80
CA LEU A 103 0.74 -10.40 -15.60
C LEU A 103 0.79 -10.65 -14.11
N ILE A 104 -0.03 -11.56 -13.62
CA ILE A 104 -0.22 -11.82 -12.19
C ILE A 104 0.37 -13.18 -11.86
N TYR A 105 1.48 -13.16 -11.16
CA TYR A 105 2.18 -14.34 -10.66
C TYR A 105 1.80 -14.58 -9.20
N LYS A 106 1.41 -15.79 -8.85
CA LYS A 106 1.14 -16.20 -7.45
C LYS A 106 2.43 -16.55 -6.70
N ILE A 107 3.45 -15.72 -6.89
CA ILE A 107 4.76 -15.83 -6.25
C ILE A 107 5.17 -14.46 -5.70
N GLY A 108 5.53 -14.39 -4.43
CA GLY A 108 5.97 -13.16 -3.77
C GLY A 108 7.19 -13.39 -2.90
N THR A 109 7.51 -12.43 -2.03
CA THR A 109 8.69 -12.48 -1.17
C THR A 109 8.69 -13.63 -0.17
N ASP A 110 7.50 -14.17 0.19
CA ASP A 110 7.38 -15.34 1.04
C ASP A 110 7.77 -16.64 0.30
N HIS A 111 7.73 -16.64 -1.03
CA HIS A 111 8.09 -17.78 -1.86
C HIS A 111 9.56 -17.75 -2.27
N ASP A 112 10.07 -16.61 -2.76
CA ASP A 112 11.44 -16.47 -3.27
C ASP A 112 11.94 -15.01 -3.15
N LYS A 113 12.75 -14.73 -2.14
CA LYS A 113 13.35 -13.41 -1.91
C LYS A 113 14.40 -13.03 -2.95
N GLU A 114 15.10 -14.02 -3.51
CA GLU A 114 16.11 -13.76 -4.54
C GLU A 114 15.45 -13.38 -5.88
N LEU A 115 14.28 -13.95 -6.20
CA LEU A 115 13.48 -13.48 -7.34
C LEU A 115 13.05 -12.02 -7.17
N PHE A 116 12.66 -11.64 -5.95
CA PHE A 116 12.34 -10.24 -5.67
C PHE A 116 13.55 -9.32 -5.84
N LEU A 117 14.71 -9.72 -5.33
CA LEU A 117 15.97 -9.01 -5.55
C LEU A 117 16.30 -8.91 -7.05
N ALA A 118 16.14 -10.00 -7.79
CA ALA A 118 16.36 -10.04 -9.23
C ALA A 118 15.47 -9.04 -9.99
N VAL A 119 14.20 -8.94 -9.61
CA VAL A 119 13.26 -7.97 -10.21
C VAL A 119 13.60 -6.53 -9.84
N GLN A 120 14.13 -6.27 -8.65
CA GLN A 120 14.63 -4.94 -8.28
C GLN A 120 15.85 -4.53 -9.13
N VAL A 121 16.78 -5.45 -9.32
CA VAL A 121 18.01 -5.20 -10.12
C VAL A 121 17.66 -5.06 -11.60
N LEU A 122 16.70 -5.83 -12.12
CA LEU A 122 16.26 -5.79 -13.52
C LEU A 122 15.97 -4.39 -14.01
N GLN A 123 15.41 -3.52 -13.17
CA GLN A 123 15.04 -2.15 -13.57
C GLN A 123 16.25 -1.29 -13.98
N TYR A 124 17.45 -1.69 -13.61
CA TYR A 124 18.71 -1.00 -13.93
C TYR A 124 19.55 -1.77 -14.95
N LEU A 125 19.14 -2.97 -15.35
CA LEU A 125 19.86 -3.80 -16.31
C LEU A 125 19.38 -3.58 -17.73
N GLY A 126 20.32 -3.59 -18.67
CA GLY A 126 20.05 -3.61 -20.10
C GLY A 126 19.90 -5.03 -20.66
N THR A 127 19.81 -5.10 -21.99
CA THR A 127 19.77 -6.33 -22.78
C THR A 127 20.94 -6.36 -23.76
N SER A 128 20.98 -7.39 -24.61
CA SER A 128 21.96 -7.46 -25.71
C SER A 128 21.83 -6.32 -26.73
N ARG A 129 20.65 -5.67 -26.80
CA ARG A 129 20.31 -4.67 -27.83
C ARG A 129 20.14 -3.26 -27.27
N PHE A 130 19.81 -3.12 -26.01
CA PHE A 130 19.44 -1.85 -25.39
C PHE A 130 20.09 -1.72 -24.02
N SER A 131 20.63 -0.55 -23.70
CA SER A 131 20.90 -0.18 -22.31
C SER A 131 19.59 0.02 -21.53
N ALA A 132 19.64 0.11 -20.19
CA ALA A 132 18.47 0.41 -19.38
C ALA A 132 17.78 1.73 -19.79
N ASP A 133 18.57 2.77 -20.06
CA ASP A 133 18.05 4.07 -20.54
C ASP A 133 17.40 3.94 -21.93
N GLN A 134 17.99 3.17 -22.83
CA GLN A 134 17.40 2.93 -24.14
C GLN A 134 16.11 2.14 -24.06
N LEU A 135 16.00 1.13 -23.18
CA LEU A 135 14.75 0.43 -22.91
C LEU A 135 13.66 1.41 -22.44
N SER A 136 14.00 2.28 -21.49
CA SER A 136 13.11 3.30 -20.99
C SER A 136 12.62 4.24 -22.09
N GLN A 137 13.53 4.66 -22.99
CA GLN A 137 13.20 5.49 -24.16
C GLN A 137 12.31 4.76 -25.16
N GLU A 138 12.53 3.46 -25.41
CA GLU A 138 11.67 2.67 -26.31
C GLU A 138 10.25 2.51 -25.75
N PHE A 139 10.09 2.24 -24.46
CA PHE A 139 8.79 2.27 -23.80
C PHE A 139 8.12 3.64 -23.92
N PHE A 140 8.87 4.71 -23.69
CA PHE A 140 8.36 6.09 -23.83
C PHE A 140 7.89 6.40 -25.26
N LYS A 141 8.64 6.02 -26.29
CA LYS A 141 8.25 6.18 -27.71
C LYS A 141 6.95 5.46 -28.05
N LEU A 142 6.71 4.31 -27.41
CA LEU A 142 5.47 3.56 -27.56
C LEU A 142 4.29 4.21 -26.80
N GLY A 143 4.56 5.17 -25.90
CA GLY A 143 3.57 5.69 -24.97
C GLY A 143 3.07 4.62 -23.98
N ILE A 144 3.95 3.69 -23.61
CA ILE A 144 3.69 2.60 -22.66
C ILE A 144 4.56 2.81 -21.43
N SER A 145 3.96 2.77 -20.27
CA SER A 145 4.64 2.64 -18.98
C SER A 145 4.64 1.20 -18.52
N ASN A 146 5.71 0.78 -17.86
CA ASN A 146 5.82 -0.51 -17.20
C ASN A 146 5.96 -0.32 -15.67
N ASP A 147 5.54 -1.33 -14.92
CA ASP A 147 5.62 -1.32 -13.45
C ASP A 147 5.74 -2.76 -12.93
N PHE A 148 6.61 -2.97 -11.95
CA PHE A 148 6.84 -4.25 -11.29
C PHE A 148 6.52 -4.11 -9.80
N LYS A 149 5.43 -4.74 -9.37
CA LYS A 149 5.02 -4.76 -7.96
C LYS A 149 5.15 -6.14 -7.38
N THR A 150 5.90 -6.25 -6.29
CA THR A 150 6.02 -7.50 -5.55
C THR A 150 5.41 -7.33 -4.16
N TYR A 151 4.58 -8.30 -3.80
CA TYR A 151 3.93 -8.44 -2.51
C TYR A 151 4.47 -9.68 -1.80
N ASP A 152 3.92 -9.99 -0.63
CA ASP A 152 4.34 -11.15 0.14
C ASP A 152 4.05 -12.46 -0.59
N ASP A 153 2.90 -12.54 -1.28
CA ASP A 153 2.35 -13.75 -1.89
C ASP A 153 2.20 -13.68 -3.40
N GLN A 154 2.41 -12.52 -4.01
CA GLN A 154 2.24 -12.33 -5.45
C GLN A 154 3.17 -11.26 -6.03
N MET A 155 3.36 -11.34 -7.33
CA MET A 155 4.02 -10.32 -8.14
C MET A 155 3.12 -9.94 -9.31
N ILE A 156 3.07 -8.64 -9.63
CA ILE A 156 2.31 -8.10 -10.74
C ILE A 156 3.24 -7.29 -11.63
N ILE A 157 3.33 -7.68 -12.90
CA ILE A 157 4.01 -6.89 -13.93
C ILE A 157 2.92 -6.21 -14.76
N SER A 158 3.01 -4.90 -14.90
CA SER A 158 1.97 -4.09 -15.54
C SER A 158 2.52 -3.30 -16.72
N LEU A 159 1.74 -3.25 -17.79
CA LEU A 159 1.93 -2.33 -18.91
C LEU A 159 0.70 -1.45 -19.04
N THR A 160 0.89 -0.13 -19.17
CA THR A 160 -0.21 0.83 -19.31
C THR A 160 0.12 1.85 -20.38
N GLY A 161 -0.78 2.08 -21.32
CA GLY A 161 -0.62 3.09 -22.36
C GLY A 161 -1.58 2.93 -23.53
N PHE A 162 -1.19 3.40 -24.73
CA PHE A 162 -2.03 3.30 -25.91
C PHE A 162 -2.26 1.84 -26.32
N GLU A 163 -3.54 1.45 -26.47
CA GLU A 163 -3.93 0.07 -26.80
C GLU A 163 -3.28 -0.44 -28.08
N GLU A 164 -3.16 0.42 -29.08
CA GLU A 164 -2.54 0.07 -30.38
C GLU A 164 -1.06 -0.34 -30.25
N ASN A 165 -0.36 0.17 -29.24
CA ASN A 165 1.05 -0.10 -28.96
C ASN A 165 1.28 -1.15 -27.86
N LEU A 166 0.20 -1.62 -27.17
CA LEU A 166 0.33 -2.49 -26.01
C LEU A 166 1.05 -3.81 -26.33
N ILE A 167 0.76 -4.41 -27.49
CA ILE A 167 1.42 -5.64 -27.92
C ILE A 167 2.91 -5.41 -28.17
N LYS A 168 3.29 -4.30 -28.81
CA LYS A 168 4.71 -3.94 -28.98
C LYS A 168 5.40 -3.69 -27.63
N GLY A 169 4.67 -3.08 -26.68
CA GLY A 169 5.15 -2.95 -25.30
C GLY A 169 5.35 -4.30 -24.60
N PHE A 170 4.47 -5.28 -24.85
CA PHE A 170 4.62 -6.63 -24.34
C PHE A 170 5.79 -7.39 -24.98
N GLU A 171 6.01 -7.24 -26.29
CA GLU A 171 7.18 -7.77 -27.00
C GLU A 171 8.48 -7.19 -26.44
N LEU A 172 8.52 -5.88 -26.18
CA LEU A 172 9.66 -5.22 -25.57
C LEU A 172 9.90 -5.69 -24.13
N LEU A 173 8.85 -5.84 -23.32
CA LEU A 173 8.93 -6.42 -21.97
C LEU A 173 9.48 -7.84 -22.02
N LYS A 174 8.95 -8.68 -22.92
CA LYS A 174 9.42 -10.06 -23.11
C LYS A 174 10.90 -10.08 -23.48
N HIS A 175 11.30 -9.25 -24.46
CA HIS A 175 12.72 -9.10 -24.84
C HIS A 175 13.58 -8.69 -23.62
N TRP A 176 13.12 -7.73 -22.82
CA TRP A 176 13.85 -7.31 -21.62
C TRP A 176 14.05 -8.45 -20.62
N ILE A 177 12.99 -9.22 -20.36
CA ILE A 177 13.04 -10.35 -19.43
C ILE A 177 13.94 -11.47 -19.97
N THR A 178 13.80 -11.83 -21.25
CA THR A 178 14.52 -13.01 -21.82
C THR A 178 15.96 -12.71 -22.20
N GLU A 179 16.28 -11.48 -22.56
CA GLU A 179 17.59 -11.06 -23.08
C GLU A 179 18.37 -10.17 -22.10
N VAL A 180 17.90 -10.11 -20.83
CA VAL A 180 18.60 -9.33 -19.80
C VAL A 180 20.04 -9.77 -19.66
N LYS A 181 20.96 -8.80 -19.59
CA LYS A 181 22.40 -9.03 -19.39
C LYS A 181 22.81 -8.74 -17.97
N PRO A 182 23.66 -9.58 -17.37
CA PRO A 182 24.29 -9.27 -16.09
C PRO A 182 25.21 -8.05 -16.22
N ASP A 183 25.29 -7.27 -15.16
CA ASP A 183 26.19 -6.12 -15.00
C ASP A 183 26.54 -5.99 -13.53
N ASP A 184 27.80 -6.32 -13.19
CA ASP A 184 28.29 -6.34 -11.81
C ASP A 184 28.32 -4.94 -11.19
N GLU A 185 28.66 -3.89 -11.94
CA GLU A 185 28.71 -2.52 -11.42
C GLU A 185 27.31 -2.02 -11.04
N VAL A 186 26.32 -2.34 -11.89
CA VAL A 186 24.90 -2.06 -11.61
C VAL A 186 24.45 -2.84 -10.38
N TYR A 187 24.86 -4.10 -10.25
CA TYR A 187 24.49 -4.91 -9.12
C TYR A 187 25.09 -4.38 -7.81
N GLU A 188 26.39 -4.08 -7.79
CA GLU A 188 27.06 -3.49 -6.62
C GLU A 188 26.41 -2.18 -6.19
N SER A 189 26.14 -1.28 -7.14
CA SER A 189 25.44 -0.03 -6.87
C SER A 189 24.04 -0.25 -6.28
N THR A 190 23.32 -1.24 -6.80
CA THR A 190 21.97 -1.58 -6.31
C THR A 190 22.02 -2.15 -4.88
N ILE A 191 23.03 -2.98 -4.55
CA ILE A 191 23.22 -3.48 -3.18
C ILE A 191 23.47 -2.33 -2.22
N GLU A 192 24.33 -1.39 -2.55
CA GLU A 192 24.61 -0.21 -1.69
C GLU A 192 23.34 0.60 -1.44
N LEU A 193 22.49 0.80 -2.45
CA LEU A 193 21.18 1.45 -2.28
C LEU A 193 20.25 0.66 -1.35
N ILE A 194 20.23 -0.67 -1.47
CA ILE A 194 19.44 -1.53 -0.59
C ILE A 194 19.93 -1.43 0.86
N LEU A 195 21.23 -1.49 1.08
CA LEU A 195 21.84 -1.41 2.41
C LEU A 195 21.61 -0.04 3.05
N GLU A 196 21.78 1.04 2.28
CA GLU A 196 21.49 2.40 2.74
C GLU A 196 19.99 2.55 3.07
N SER A 197 19.10 2.04 2.23
CA SER A 197 17.66 2.02 2.53
C SER A 197 17.34 1.31 3.85
N ARG A 198 18.04 0.19 4.16
CA ARG A 198 17.91 -0.52 5.44
C ARG A 198 18.42 0.32 6.61
N ASN A 199 19.51 1.06 6.41
CA ASN A 199 20.06 1.96 7.44
C ASN A 199 19.14 3.14 7.71
N VAL A 200 18.57 3.73 6.66
CA VAL A 200 17.55 4.80 6.78
C VAL A 200 16.31 4.27 7.49
N ALA A 201 15.83 3.07 7.15
CA ALA A 201 14.67 2.44 7.78
C ALA A 201 14.86 2.23 9.29
N LYS A 202 16.08 1.94 9.75
CA LYS A 202 16.41 1.82 11.18
C LYS A 202 16.37 3.15 11.93
N LYS A 203 16.34 4.28 11.22
CA LYS A 203 16.25 5.64 11.78
C LYS A 203 14.84 6.22 11.61
N ASP A 204 13.94 5.55 10.92
CA ASP A 204 12.55 5.99 10.73
C ASP A 204 11.65 5.42 11.82
N LYS A 205 11.04 6.31 12.63
CA LYS A 205 10.22 5.91 13.77
C LYS A 205 9.01 5.05 13.38
N SER A 206 8.39 5.32 12.23
CA SER A 206 7.21 4.58 11.79
C SER A 206 7.57 3.17 11.35
N ARG A 207 8.71 3.01 10.67
CA ARG A 207 9.25 1.70 10.31
C ARG A 207 9.69 0.89 11.52
N ILE A 208 10.30 1.54 12.52
CA ILE A 208 10.67 0.91 13.79
C ILE A 208 9.41 0.43 14.53
N MET A 209 8.37 1.26 14.64
CA MET A 209 7.11 0.88 15.30
C MET A 209 6.43 -0.28 14.55
N THR A 210 6.45 -0.27 13.22
CA THR A 210 5.91 -1.36 12.41
C THR A 210 6.69 -2.66 12.62
N ALA A 211 8.02 -2.60 12.63
CA ALA A 211 8.89 -3.75 12.88
C ALA A 211 8.68 -4.31 14.31
N LEU A 212 8.57 -3.43 15.31
CA LEU A 212 8.29 -3.81 16.70
C LEU A 212 6.92 -4.49 16.83
N SER A 213 5.90 -3.97 16.15
CA SER A 213 4.56 -4.55 16.10
C SER A 213 4.55 -5.93 15.44
N HIS A 214 5.34 -6.12 14.39
CA HIS A 214 5.53 -7.43 13.77
C HIS A 214 6.31 -8.38 14.68
N TYR A 215 7.34 -7.90 15.35
CA TYR A 215 8.08 -8.72 16.31
C TYR A 215 7.20 -9.17 17.48
N ALA A 216 6.32 -8.30 17.97
CA ALA A 216 5.34 -8.65 19.00
C ALA A 216 4.39 -9.78 18.59
N LYS A 217 4.07 -9.90 17.29
CA LYS A 217 3.20 -10.95 16.75
C LYS A 217 3.94 -12.24 16.41
N PHE A 218 5.16 -12.14 15.85
CA PHE A 218 5.87 -13.25 15.20
C PHE A 218 7.24 -13.55 15.80
N GLY A 219 7.76 -12.72 16.73
CA GLY A 219 9.07 -12.86 17.34
C GLY A 219 10.21 -12.92 16.33
N GLU A 220 11.15 -13.85 16.56
CA GLU A 220 12.30 -14.06 15.69
C GLU A 220 11.91 -14.45 14.24
N ASN A 221 10.74 -15.05 14.05
CA ASN A 221 10.21 -15.41 12.74
C ASN A 221 9.48 -14.26 12.04
N SER A 222 9.66 -13.02 12.51
CA SER A 222 9.07 -11.85 11.84
C SER A 222 9.65 -11.64 10.45
N ARG A 223 8.80 -11.28 9.47
CA ARG A 223 9.22 -10.91 8.12
C ARG A 223 10.25 -9.79 8.10
N PHE A 224 10.22 -8.86 9.04
CA PHE A 224 11.20 -7.78 9.16
C PHE A 224 12.60 -8.27 9.47
N ARG A 225 12.73 -9.45 10.05
CA ARG A 225 14.03 -10.10 10.31
C ARG A 225 14.44 -11.06 9.21
N ASP A 226 13.48 -11.58 8.47
CA ASP A 226 13.70 -12.54 7.41
C ASP A 226 14.01 -11.83 6.08
N VAL A 227 15.16 -11.16 6.06
CA VAL A 227 15.71 -10.48 4.88
C VAL A 227 16.97 -11.20 4.40
N ILE A 228 17.35 -11.04 3.14
CA ILE A 228 18.62 -11.55 2.61
C ILE A 228 19.75 -10.83 3.38
N PRO A 229 20.64 -11.55 4.11
CA PRO A 229 21.75 -10.93 4.84
C PRO A 229 22.70 -10.21 3.88
N GLU A 230 23.43 -9.19 4.40
CA GLU A 230 24.38 -8.42 3.60
C GLU A 230 25.46 -9.31 2.96
N GLU A 231 26.04 -10.23 3.73
CA GLU A 231 27.04 -11.18 3.24
C GLU A 231 26.54 -11.98 2.04
N LYS A 232 25.28 -12.44 2.10
CA LYS A 232 24.64 -13.15 0.99
C LYS A 232 24.34 -12.22 -0.20
N LEU A 233 23.93 -10.97 0.03
CA LEU A 233 23.78 -9.99 -1.02
C LEU A 233 25.11 -9.79 -1.78
N ARG A 234 26.20 -9.58 -1.06
CA ARG A 234 27.53 -9.36 -1.66
C ARG A 234 28.11 -10.61 -2.33
N ALA A 235 27.74 -11.81 -1.86
CA ALA A 235 28.19 -13.08 -2.43
C ALA A 235 27.33 -13.55 -3.63
N THR A 236 26.16 -12.98 -3.82
CA THR A 236 25.26 -13.35 -4.94
C THR A 236 25.81 -12.82 -6.25
N LYS A 237 25.92 -13.69 -7.24
CA LYS A 237 26.34 -13.29 -8.59
C LYS A 237 25.14 -12.78 -9.39
N VAL A 238 25.34 -11.71 -10.13
CA VAL A 238 24.28 -11.09 -10.93
C VAL A 238 23.74 -12.02 -12.02
N GLU A 239 24.57 -12.95 -12.54
CA GLU A 239 24.15 -13.99 -13.49
C GLU A 239 23.05 -14.88 -12.89
N HIS A 240 23.17 -15.25 -11.62
CA HIS A 240 22.12 -16.03 -10.95
C HIS A 240 20.79 -15.28 -10.88
N LEU A 241 20.83 -13.97 -10.66
CA LEU A 241 19.64 -13.13 -10.62
C LEU A 241 19.04 -12.95 -12.01
N THR A 242 19.87 -12.74 -13.05
CA THR A 242 19.36 -12.64 -14.42
C THR A 242 18.75 -13.95 -14.91
N GLU A 243 19.25 -15.11 -14.49
CA GLU A 243 18.60 -16.40 -14.77
C GLU A 243 17.23 -16.51 -14.10
N LYS A 244 17.08 -16.04 -12.86
CA LYS A 244 15.76 -15.98 -12.21
C LYS A 244 14.77 -15.07 -12.95
N VAL A 245 15.23 -13.94 -13.49
CA VAL A 245 14.42 -13.05 -14.32
C VAL A 245 13.97 -13.76 -15.59
N LYS A 246 14.87 -14.42 -16.32
CA LYS A 246 14.55 -15.16 -17.56
C LYS A 246 13.51 -16.26 -17.31
N ASN A 247 13.56 -16.89 -16.14
CA ASN A 247 12.61 -17.90 -15.74
C ASN A 247 11.18 -17.39 -15.51
N LEU A 248 10.96 -16.06 -15.44
CA LEU A 248 9.61 -15.48 -15.30
C LEU A 248 8.67 -15.89 -16.43
N THR A 249 9.16 -16.01 -17.66
CA THR A 249 8.32 -16.45 -18.81
C THR A 249 7.83 -17.89 -18.67
N GLN A 250 8.54 -18.70 -17.88
CA GLN A 250 8.27 -20.13 -17.66
C GLN A 250 7.44 -20.39 -16.39
N LEU A 251 7.25 -19.40 -15.54
CA LEU A 251 6.37 -19.50 -14.38
C LEU A 251 4.90 -19.41 -14.79
N PRO A 252 3.98 -20.05 -14.07
CA PRO A 252 2.56 -19.86 -14.29
C PRO A 252 2.13 -18.45 -13.87
N TYR A 253 1.35 -17.78 -14.72
CA TYR A 253 0.75 -16.49 -14.45
C TYR A 253 -0.64 -16.37 -15.08
N GLU A 254 -1.46 -15.51 -14.51
CA GLU A 254 -2.74 -15.09 -15.05
C GLU A 254 -2.59 -13.74 -15.75
N ILE A 255 -3.39 -13.49 -16.78
CA ILE A 255 -3.40 -12.24 -17.51
C ILE A 255 -4.68 -11.50 -17.17
N PHE A 256 -4.56 -10.22 -16.83
CA PHE A 256 -5.69 -9.31 -16.81
C PHE A 256 -5.51 -8.22 -17.86
N PHE A 257 -6.50 -8.06 -18.73
CA PHE A 257 -6.51 -7.06 -19.79
C PHE A 257 -7.69 -6.10 -19.63
N TYR A 258 -7.39 -4.81 -19.63
CA TYR A 258 -8.37 -3.73 -19.70
C TYR A 258 -8.14 -2.97 -21.01
N GLY A 259 -9.09 -3.02 -21.94
CA GLY A 259 -8.96 -2.41 -23.27
C GLY A 259 -10.28 -2.40 -24.04
N LYS A 260 -10.28 -1.99 -25.29
CA LYS A 260 -11.48 -1.91 -26.13
C LYS A 260 -11.76 -3.18 -26.92
N ASP A 261 -10.72 -3.76 -27.52
CA ASP A 261 -10.81 -4.81 -28.54
C ASP A 261 -10.13 -6.10 -28.04
N PHE A 262 -10.95 -6.94 -27.37
CA PHE A 262 -10.46 -8.16 -26.77
C PHE A 262 -10.08 -9.21 -27.79
N GLU A 263 -10.84 -9.34 -28.90
CA GLU A 263 -10.57 -10.34 -29.92
C GLU A 263 -9.23 -10.07 -30.63
N ARG A 264 -9.00 -8.82 -31.02
CA ARG A 264 -7.73 -8.38 -31.60
C ARG A 264 -6.57 -8.56 -30.61
N PHE A 265 -6.79 -8.30 -29.33
CA PHE A 265 -5.77 -8.52 -28.30
C PHE A 265 -5.41 -10.00 -28.19
N LYS A 266 -6.41 -10.91 -28.12
CA LYS A 266 -6.20 -12.36 -28.05
C LYS A 266 -5.40 -12.87 -29.24
N GLU A 267 -5.83 -12.51 -30.46
CA GLU A 267 -5.15 -12.91 -31.70
C GLU A 267 -3.66 -12.52 -31.69
N LYS A 268 -3.34 -11.32 -31.24
CA LYS A 268 -1.98 -10.80 -31.26
C LYS A 268 -1.11 -11.29 -30.11
N ILE A 269 -1.66 -11.50 -28.93
CA ILE A 269 -0.86 -11.93 -27.77
C ILE A 269 -0.61 -13.44 -27.78
N GLN A 270 -1.53 -14.24 -28.33
CA GLN A 270 -1.45 -15.70 -28.33
C GLN A 270 -0.11 -16.23 -28.82
N PRO A 271 0.48 -15.80 -29.96
CA PRO A 271 1.77 -16.31 -30.45
C PRO A 271 2.96 -15.90 -29.57
N LEU A 272 2.79 -14.94 -28.69
CA LEU A 272 3.83 -14.42 -27.78
C LEU A 272 3.86 -15.12 -26.43
N LEU A 273 2.79 -15.86 -26.10
CA LEU A 273 2.67 -16.56 -24.81
C LEU A 273 3.46 -17.87 -24.83
N GLU A 274 4.23 -18.08 -23.76
CA GLU A 274 4.97 -19.32 -23.54
C GLU A 274 4.22 -20.22 -22.54
N LYS A 275 4.32 -21.52 -22.71
CA LYS A 275 3.77 -22.49 -21.77
C LYS A 275 4.59 -22.47 -20.48
N ALA A 276 3.92 -22.49 -19.33
CA ALA A 276 4.59 -22.64 -18.05
C ALA A 276 5.22 -24.05 -17.94
N THR A 277 6.50 -24.08 -17.57
CA THR A 277 7.27 -25.30 -17.35
C THR A 277 7.80 -25.43 -15.94
N LEU A 278 7.81 -24.31 -15.21
CA LEU A 278 8.24 -24.22 -13.81
C LEU A 278 7.03 -24.20 -12.88
N THR A 279 7.25 -24.62 -11.65
CA THR A 279 6.25 -24.59 -10.58
C THR A 279 6.61 -23.52 -9.56
N ILE A 280 5.58 -22.96 -8.93
CA ILE A 280 5.77 -21.97 -7.86
C ILE A 280 6.21 -22.71 -6.59
N PRO A 281 7.30 -22.29 -5.92
CA PRO A 281 7.72 -22.88 -4.66
C PRO A 281 6.67 -22.63 -3.57
N LYS A 282 6.69 -23.44 -2.51
CA LYS A 282 5.80 -23.21 -1.38
C LYS A 282 6.20 -21.94 -0.61
N PRO A 283 5.25 -21.12 -0.13
CA PRO A 283 5.56 -19.94 0.64
C PRO A 283 6.07 -20.31 2.03
N LYS A 284 6.93 -19.47 2.57
CA LYS A 284 7.27 -19.50 3.99
C LYS A 284 6.09 -19.04 4.82
N ILE A 285 5.70 -19.85 5.80
CA ILE A 285 4.62 -19.51 6.72
C ILE A 285 5.23 -18.89 7.99
N TYR A 286 4.78 -17.69 8.35
CA TYR A 286 5.16 -17.02 9.59
C TYR A 286 4.11 -17.32 10.66
N GLN A 287 4.52 -18.07 11.67
CA GLN A 287 3.61 -18.46 12.77
C GLN A 287 3.51 -17.35 13.81
N GLU A 288 2.30 -17.08 14.26
CA GLU A 288 2.03 -16.15 15.34
C GLU A 288 2.45 -16.76 16.69
N LEU A 289 2.99 -15.92 17.58
CA LEU A 289 3.40 -16.31 18.92
C LEU A 289 2.33 -15.95 19.97
N GLU A 290 2.31 -16.73 21.05
CA GLU A 290 1.62 -16.36 22.26
C GLU A 290 2.51 -15.42 23.08
N THR A 291 2.12 -14.14 23.15
CA THR A 291 2.91 -13.10 23.81
C THR A 291 2.17 -12.40 24.95
N GLN A 292 1.23 -13.08 25.58
CA GLN A 292 0.41 -12.50 26.64
C GLN A 292 1.24 -11.80 27.73
N GLY A 293 0.90 -10.56 28.03
CA GLY A 293 1.53 -9.78 29.09
C GLY A 293 2.95 -9.28 28.78
N LYS A 294 3.49 -9.51 27.58
CA LYS A 294 4.82 -9.02 27.23
C LYS A 294 4.77 -7.61 26.68
N VAL A 295 5.72 -6.78 27.12
CA VAL A 295 5.96 -5.44 26.61
C VAL A 295 7.26 -5.45 25.81
N PHE A 296 7.21 -5.05 24.57
CA PHE A 296 8.36 -4.87 23.70
C PHE A 296 8.60 -3.38 23.53
N PHE A 297 9.85 -2.95 23.68
CA PHE A 297 10.17 -1.55 23.50
C PHE A 297 11.54 -1.36 22.83
N THR A 298 11.73 -0.20 22.23
CA THR A 298 13.02 0.27 21.70
C THR A 298 13.19 1.74 22.02
N ASN A 299 14.45 2.12 22.33
CA ASN A 299 14.78 3.52 22.51
C ASN A 299 14.83 4.22 21.16
N TYR A 300 14.30 5.44 21.16
CA TYR A 300 14.38 6.35 20.03
C TYR A 300 14.50 7.77 20.54
N ASP A 301 15.42 8.55 19.96
CA ASP A 301 15.65 9.94 20.36
C ASP A 301 14.52 10.84 19.85
N MET A 302 13.47 10.97 20.68
CA MET A 302 12.30 11.80 20.40
C MET A 302 11.65 12.31 21.70
N VAL A 303 11.05 13.47 21.64
CA VAL A 303 10.32 14.08 22.76
C VAL A 303 9.00 13.35 23.07
N GLN A 304 8.43 12.70 22.06
CA GLN A 304 7.18 11.95 22.17
C GLN A 304 7.45 10.48 22.42
N MET A 305 6.49 9.81 23.06
CA MET A 305 6.40 8.35 23.12
C MET A 305 5.27 7.86 22.25
N GLU A 306 5.50 6.74 21.57
CA GLU A 306 4.49 6.02 20.82
C GLU A 306 4.27 4.64 21.45
N MET A 307 3.02 4.27 21.66
CA MET A 307 2.64 2.95 22.16
C MET A 307 1.55 2.33 21.30
N SER A 308 1.66 1.05 21.06
CA SER A 308 0.62 0.25 20.42
C SER A 308 0.31 -0.99 21.28
N LYS A 309 -0.95 -1.18 21.65
CA LYS A 309 -1.43 -2.41 22.26
C LYS A 309 -2.10 -3.25 21.18
N ILE A 310 -1.63 -4.47 21.00
CA ILE A 310 -2.08 -5.38 19.95
C ILE A 310 -2.76 -6.57 20.62
N GLY A 311 -4.06 -6.72 20.37
CA GLY A 311 -4.84 -7.88 20.80
C GLY A 311 -5.19 -8.77 19.61
N ARG A 312 -4.90 -10.07 19.70
CA ARG A 312 -5.35 -11.04 18.71
C ARG A 312 -6.84 -11.28 18.92
N ALA A 313 -7.61 -11.19 17.85
CA ALA A 313 -9.05 -11.42 17.83
C ALA A 313 -9.39 -12.74 17.13
N SER A 314 -10.65 -12.99 16.84
CA SER A 314 -11.10 -14.17 16.11
C SER A 314 -10.48 -14.22 14.70
N GLN A 315 -10.49 -15.39 14.09
CA GLN A 315 -10.21 -15.53 12.67
C GLN A 315 -11.18 -14.71 11.82
N LEU A 316 -10.78 -14.45 10.59
CA LEU A 316 -11.60 -13.68 9.65
C LEU A 316 -12.97 -14.36 9.46
N ASN A 317 -14.03 -13.58 9.70
CA ASN A 317 -15.40 -13.93 9.33
C ASN A 317 -16.02 -12.76 8.57
N THR A 318 -16.39 -13.00 7.33
CA THR A 318 -16.92 -11.97 6.41
C THR A 318 -18.26 -11.39 6.88
N GLU A 319 -19.07 -12.14 7.64
CA GLU A 319 -20.33 -11.65 8.22
C GLU A 319 -20.13 -10.48 9.20
N ASN A 320 -18.94 -10.37 9.77
CA ASN A 320 -18.60 -9.31 10.71
C ASN A 320 -18.07 -8.03 10.05
N TYR A 321 -17.83 -7.99 8.73
CA TYR A 321 -17.28 -6.81 8.06
C TYR A 321 -18.08 -5.54 8.30
N GLY A 322 -19.40 -5.60 8.20
CA GLY A 322 -20.25 -4.43 8.45
C GLY A 322 -20.14 -3.93 9.88
N LYS A 323 -20.14 -4.85 10.86
CA LYS A 323 -19.97 -4.53 12.30
C LYS A 323 -18.60 -3.91 12.57
N ILE A 324 -17.53 -4.49 11.99
CA ILE A 324 -16.16 -4.01 12.15
C ILE A 324 -16.01 -2.61 11.55
N ASN A 325 -16.58 -2.35 10.37
CA ASN A 325 -16.51 -1.03 9.76
C ASN A 325 -17.22 0.03 10.62
N VAL A 326 -18.43 -0.25 11.09
CA VAL A 326 -19.16 0.69 11.95
C VAL A 326 -18.43 0.88 13.28
N PHE A 327 -17.88 -0.18 13.88
CA PHE A 327 -17.07 -0.10 15.09
C PHE A 327 -15.84 0.83 14.88
N ASN A 328 -15.11 0.63 13.80
CA ASN A 328 -13.93 1.45 13.49
C ASN A 328 -14.29 2.94 13.33
N GLU A 329 -15.37 3.25 12.61
CA GLU A 329 -15.85 4.64 12.43
C GLU A 329 -16.38 5.25 13.73
N TYR A 330 -17.10 4.47 14.54
CA TYR A 330 -17.72 4.94 15.78
C TYR A 330 -16.69 5.15 16.89
N PHE A 331 -15.89 4.10 17.13
CA PHE A 331 -15.03 4.06 18.31
C PHE A 331 -13.62 4.56 18.03
N GLY A 332 -13.01 4.12 16.91
CA GLY A 332 -11.57 4.15 16.81
C GLY A 332 -10.95 5.04 15.76
N ARG A 333 -11.64 5.35 14.67
CA ARG A 333 -11.07 6.06 13.52
C ARG A 333 -11.72 7.42 13.27
N GLY A 334 -10.91 8.36 12.80
CA GLY A 334 -11.39 9.67 12.39
C GLY A 334 -11.61 10.63 13.54
N LEU A 335 -11.82 11.90 13.18
CA LEU A 335 -11.91 13.03 14.10
C LEU A 335 -13.15 12.97 15.03
N SER A 336 -14.21 12.30 14.60
CA SER A 336 -15.45 12.14 15.33
C SER A 336 -15.51 10.88 16.17
N SER A 337 -14.48 10.02 16.14
CA SER A 337 -14.45 8.79 16.93
C SER A 337 -14.34 9.06 18.41
N ILE A 338 -14.87 8.17 19.24
CA ILE A 338 -14.84 8.30 20.70
C ILE A 338 -13.43 8.43 21.22
N VAL A 339 -12.51 7.59 20.75
CA VAL A 339 -11.11 7.61 21.19
C VAL A 339 -10.44 8.95 20.87
N PHE A 340 -10.64 9.49 19.68
CA PHE A 340 -10.07 10.78 19.29
C PHE A 340 -10.64 11.90 20.15
N GLN A 341 -11.95 11.96 20.30
CA GLN A 341 -12.64 13.00 21.06
C GLN A 341 -12.26 12.97 22.54
N GLU A 342 -12.11 11.79 23.14
CA GLU A 342 -11.78 11.69 24.57
C GLU A 342 -10.30 11.94 24.85
N LEU A 343 -9.41 11.24 24.13
CA LEU A 343 -7.98 11.30 24.47
C LEU A 343 -7.29 12.55 23.96
N ARG A 344 -7.68 13.05 22.78
CA ARG A 344 -7.05 14.21 22.18
C ARG A 344 -7.78 15.50 22.52
N GLU A 345 -9.07 15.59 22.19
CA GLU A 345 -9.80 16.85 22.26
C GLU A 345 -10.20 17.20 23.72
N SER A 346 -10.76 16.23 24.44
CA SER A 346 -11.26 16.48 25.81
C SER A 346 -10.15 16.52 26.84
N LYS A 347 -9.33 15.48 26.88
CA LYS A 347 -8.34 15.30 27.95
C LYS A 347 -6.95 15.81 27.59
N SER A 348 -6.70 16.13 26.33
CA SER A 348 -5.38 16.57 25.81
C SER A 348 -4.24 15.62 26.23
N LEU A 349 -4.53 14.33 26.29
CA LEU A 349 -3.59 13.30 26.71
C LEU A 349 -2.73 12.78 25.57
N ALA A 350 -3.16 12.93 24.31
CA ALA A 350 -2.45 12.40 23.16
C ALA A 350 -2.48 13.37 21.97
N TYR A 351 -1.44 13.40 21.18
CA TYR A 351 -1.42 14.08 19.88
C TYR A 351 -2.12 13.26 18.81
N SER A 352 -1.99 11.93 18.93
CA SER A 352 -2.63 10.97 18.07
C SER A 352 -3.08 9.77 18.88
N ALA A 353 -4.34 9.39 18.73
CA ALA A 353 -4.89 8.21 19.37
C ALA A 353 -5.94 7.58 18.45
N TYR A 354 -5.91 6.26 18.32
CA TYR A 354 -6.92 5.52 17.59
C TYR A 354 -7.01 4.08 18.10
N VAL A 355 -8.15 3.45 17.80
CA VAL A 355 -8.33 2.00 17.89
C VAL A 355 -8.78 1.50 16.54
N ASN A 356 -8.19 0.41 16.09
CA ASN A 356 -8.54 -0.20 14.82
C ASN A 356 -8.72 -1.70 14.96
N TYR A 357 -9.89 -2.18 14.61
CA TYR A 357 -10.11 -3.60 14.36
C TYR A 357 -9.65 -3.90 12.93
N SER A 358 -8.47 -4.48 12.81
CA SER A 358 -7.85 -4.84 11.54
C SER A 358 -8.29 -6.25 11.13
N THR A 359 -8.91 -6.37 9.97
CA THR A 359 -9.29 -7.66 9.40
C THR A 359 -8.10 -8.32 8.71
N ALA A 360 -7.98 -9.64 8.86
CA ALA A 360 -7.02 -10.44 8.12
C ALA A 360 -7.37 -10.47 6.62
N THR A 361 -6.37 -10.76 5.80
CA THR A 361 -6.54 -10.92 4.35
C THR A 361 -7.01 -12.34 3.99
N TYR A 362 -6.71 -13.33 4.83
CA TYR A 362 -7.00 -14.74 4.60
C TYR A 362 -7.85 -15.31 5.74
N LEU A 363 -8.72 -16.28 5.43
CA LEU A 363 -9.67 -16.88 6.38
C LEU A 363 -9.00 -17.65 7.52
N ASP A 364 -7.83 -18.20 7.28
CA ASP A 364 -7.04 -18.96 8.26
C ASP A 364 -6.23 -18.07 9.22
N ARG A 365 -6.26 -16.75 9.02
CA ARG A 365 -5.49 -15.78 9.82
C ARG A 365 -6.39 -15.03 10.80
N HIS A 366 -5.79 -14.61 11.91
CA HIS A 366 -6.48 -13.86 12.94
C HIS A 366 -6.61 -12.38 12.57
N ASN A 367 -7.73 -11.81 12.97
CA ASN A 367 -7.91 -10.37 13.04
C ASN A 367 -7.14 -9.82 14.26
N TYR A 368 -6.91 -8.51 14.26
CA TYR A 368 -6.24 -7.83 15.36
C TYR A 368 -6.98 -6.57 15.77
N VAL A 369 -7.11 -6.35 17.07
CA VAL A 369 -7.48 -5.04 17.62
C VAL A 369 -6.21 -4.33 18.00
N VAL A 370 -5.98 -3.17 17.40
CA VAL A 370 -4.79 -2.35 17.61
C VAL A 370 -5.21 -1.01 18.18
N SER A 371 -4.81 -0.70 19.40
CA SER A 371 -4.88 0.66 19.94
C SER A 371 -3.52 1.33 19.82
N TYR A 372 -3.51 2.62 19.49
CA TYR A 372 -2.31 3.42 19.33
C TYR A 372 -2.43 4.73 20.08
N ILE A 373 -1.34 5.13 20.72
CA ILE A 373 -1.21 6.39 21.45
C ILE A 373 0.14 7.01 21.10
N GLY A 374 0.11 8.24 20.61
CA GLY A 374 1.28 9.11 20.48
C GLY A 374 1.16 10.29 21.44
N THR A 375 2.02 10.38 22.45
CA THR A 375 1.91 11.37 23.53
C THR A 375 3.27 11.82 24.06
N GLN A 376 3.27 12.76 25.00
CA GLN A 376 4.45 13.13 25.77
C GLN A 376 4.77 12.01 26.80
N ALA A 377 6.05 11.80 27.09
CA ALA A 377 6.50 10.74 28.01
C ALA A 377 5.82 10.81 29.38
N ASN A 378 5.67 12.02 29.95
CA ASN A 378 5.04 12.25 31.25
C ASN A 378 3.52 12.03 31.29
N LYS A 379 2.87 11.95 30.12
CA LYS A 379 1.43 11.74 29.99
C LYS A 379 1.07 10.30 29.59
N LEU A 380 2.06 9.45 29.28
CA LEU A 380 1.82 8.14 28.73
C LEU A 380 0.92 7.28 29.63
N HIS A 381 1.20 7.20 30.94
CA HIS A 381 0.41 6.39 31.87
C HIS A 381 -1.06 6.83 31.91
N LEU A 382 -1.32 8.16 31.99
CA LEU A 382 -2.68 8.69 31.96
C LEU A 382 -3.42 8.37 30.66
N ALA A 383 -2.70 8.46 29.53
CA ALA A 383 -3.27 8.16 28.22
C ALA A 383 -3.59 6.66 28.06
N VAL A 384 -2.73 5.81 28.61
CA VAL A 384 -2.92 4.34 28.61
C VAL A 384 -4.12 3.95 29.47
N ASP A 385 -4.23 4.50 30.69
CA ASP A 385 -5.34 4.24 31.59
C ASP A 385 -6.66 4.72 30.97
N ALA A 386 -6.69 5.95 30.45
CA ALA A 386 -7.86 6.47 29.76
C ALA A 386 -8.28 5.66 28.52
N MET A 387 -7.31 5.12 27.76
CA MET A 387 -7.61 4.21 26.63
C MET A 387 -8.16 2.88 27.14
N ALA A 388 -7.62 2.34 28.21
CA ALA A 388 -8.06 1.10 28.79
C ALA A 388 -9.50 1.22 29.31
N ASP A 389 -9.82 2.31 30.01
CA ASP A 389 -11.18 2.61 30.50
C ASP A 389 -12.18 2.67 29.34
N LEU A 390 -11.84 3.40 28.25
CA LEU A 390 -12.70 3.48 27.07
C LEU A 390 -12.90 2.14 26.35
N MET A 391 -11.89 1.27 26.36
CA MET A 391 -11.99 -0.06 25.76
C MET A 391 -12.76 -1.04 26.64
N GLN A 392 -12.75 -0.84 27.97
CA GLN A 392 -13.47 -1.68 28.92
C GLN A 392 -14.96 -1.29 29.00
N ASP A 393 -15.23 0.01 29.02
CA ASP A 393 -16.60 0.57 29.07
C ASP A 393 -16.84 1.44 27.83
N LEU A 394 -17.29 0.80 26.74
CA LEU A 394 -17.54 1.47 25.47
C LEU A 394 -18.71 2.46 25.63
N PRO A 395 -18.46 3.79 25.51
CA PRO A 395 -19.54 4.77 25.62
C PRO A 395 -20.65 4.53 24.59
N GLN A 396 -21.90 4.53 25.06
CA GLN A 396 -23.07 4.30 24.22
C GLN A 396 -23.76 5.63 23.87
N ILE A 397 -23.39 6.23 22.73
CA ILE A 397 -23.88 7.54 22.29
C ILE A 397 -24.64 7.35 20.97
N PRO A 398 -26.02 7.31 21.05
CA PRO A 398 -26.86 6.97 19.87
C PRO A 398 -26.64 7.89 18.68
N THR A 399 -26.51 9.19 18.89
CA THR A 399 -26.29 10.19 17.83
C THR A 399 -24.97 9.96 17.11
N GLN A 400 -23.89 9.73 17.86
CA GLN A 400 -22.55 9.48 17.31
C GLN A 400 -22.49 8.11 16.58
N PHE A 401 -23.17 7.10 17.12
CA PHE A 401 -23.30 5.80 16.46
C PHE A 401 -24.03 5.92 15.10
N ASN A 402 -25.15 6.65 15.06
CA ASN A 402 -25.90 6.86 13.83
C ASN A 402 -25.08 7.63 12.80
N ASN A 403 -24.32 8.62 13.24
CA ASN A 403 -23.41 9.39 12.35
C ASN A 403 -22.31 8.49 11.78
N ALA A 404 -21.68 7.65 12.59
CA ALA A 404 -20.67 6.69 12.16
C ALA A 404 -21.23 5.67 11.14
N LYS A 405 -22.42 5.11 11.43
CA LYS A 405 -23.11 4.20 10.50
C LYS A 405 -23.45 4.88 9.16
N ASN A 406 -23.97 6.12 9.20
CA ASN A 406 -24.25 6.88 8.01
C ASN A 406 -22.98 7.24 7.22
N SER A 407 -21.87 7.57 7.92
CA SER A 407 -20.57 7.80 7.30
C SER A 407 -20.09 6.55 6.54
N ALA A 408 -20.12 5.38 7.18
CA ALA A 408 -19.74 4.12 6.55
C ALA A 408 -20.59 3.80 5.31
N LEU A 409 -21.91 4.01 5.39
CA LEU A 409 -22.82 3.82 4.24
C LEU A 409 -22.51 4.80 3.10
N LYS A 410 -22.28 6.07 3.41
CA LYS A 410 -21.93 7.09 2.39
C LYS A 410 -20.56 6.82 1.76
N GLN A 411 -19.59 6.34 2.50
CA GLN A 411 -18.29 5.91 1.96
C GLN A 411 -18.48 4.78 0.94
N ILE A 412 -19.27 3.76 1.27
CA ILE A 412 -19.56 2.66 0.34
C ILE A 412 -20.29 3.19 -0.91
N ALA A 413 -21.33 4.03 -0.72
CA ALA A 413 -22.13 4.57 -1.82
C ALA A 413 -21.33 5.50 -2.76
N SER A 414 -20.33 6.21 -2.24
CA SER A 414 -19.52 7.17 -3.00
C SER A 414 -18.21 6.58 -3.55
N THR A 415 -17.84 5.38 -3.13
CA THR A 415 -16.60 4.73 -3.60
C THR A 415 -16.69 4.45 -5.10
N ARG A 416 -15.70 4.97 -5.84
CA ARG A 416 -15.61 4.72 -7.28
C ARG A 416 -14.63 3.59 -7.57
N ILE A 417 -15.16 2.53 -8.18
CA ILE A 417 -14.39 1.40 -8.67
C ILE A 417 -14.30 1.54 -10.19
N THR A 418 -13.10 1.78 -10.69
CA THR A 418 -12.89 2.08 -12.11
C THR A 418 -11.71 1.30 -12.68
N ARG A 419 -11.73 1.11 -14.00
CA ARG A 419 -10.65 0.47 -14.76
C ARG A 419 -10.28 -0.91 -14.16
N THR A 420 -9.00 -1.14 -13.96
CA THR A 420 -8.46 -2.39 -13.42
C THR A 420 -8.80 -2.63 -11.95
N ASN A 421 -9.19 -1.59 -11.21
CA ASN A 421 -9.67 -1.78 -9.84
C ASN A 421 -10.91 -2.70 -9.78
N ILE A 422 -11.69 -2.75 -10.86
CA ILE A 422 -12.82 -3.68 -10.98
C ILE A 422 -12.34 -5.12 -10.81
N PHE A 423 -11.26 -5.48 -11.51
CA PHE A 423 -10.66 -6.81 -11.42
C PHE A 423 -10.03 -7.05 -10.05
N PHE A 424 -9.18 -6.14 -9.57
CA PHE A 424 -8.45 -6.35 -8.32
C PHE A 424 -9.39 -6.45 -7.11
N ILE A 425 -10.43 -5.63 -7.03
CA ILE A 425 -11.42 -5.74 -5.94
C ILE A 425 -12.18 -7.06 -6.04
N PHE A 426 -12.58 -7.48 -7.23
CA PHE A 426 -13.23 -8.77 -7.44
C PHE A 426 -12.30 -9.92 -7.06
N PHE A 427 -11.07 -9.91 -7.57
CA PHE A 427 -10.06 -10.95 -7.30
C PHE A 427 -9.73 -11.05 -5.79
N TRP A 428 -9.50 -9.91 -5.11
CA TRP A 428 -9.26 -9.89 -3.68
C TRP A 428 -10.48 -10.36 -2.88
N SER A 429 -11.69 -9.92 -3.27
CA SER A 429 -12.92 -10.40 -2.64
C SER A 429 -13.12 -11.90 -2.84
N PHE A 430 -12.75 -12.42 -4.00
CA PHE A 430 -12.89 -13.83 -4.34
C PHE A 430 -11.84 -14.71 -3.62
N LEU A 431 -10.63 -14.22 -3.40
CA LEU A 431 -9.62 -14.89 -2.55
C LEU A 431 -10.10 -15.04 -1.10
N ILE A 432 -10.79 -14.02 -0.59
CA ILE A 432 -11.39 -14.07 0.75
C ILE A 432 -12.55 -15.09 0.78
N ILE A 433 -13.31 -15.23 -0.30
CA ILE A 433 -14.49 -16.11 -0.39
C ILE A 433 -14.11 -17.54 -0.76
N LEU A 434 -13.11 -17.74 -1.65
CA LEU A 434 -12.75 -19.06 -2.18
C LEU A 434 -11.83 -19.90 -1.29
N ASN A 435 -11.19 -19.34 -0.26
CA ASN A 435 -10.58 -20.15 0.79
C ASN A 435 -11.62 -20.88 1.67
N ILE A 436 -12.87 -20.96 1.19
CA ILE A 436 -13.96 -21.76 1.81
C ILE A 436 -13.97 -23.21 1.29
N TYR A 437 -13.08 -23.59 0.34
CA TYR A 437 -13.00 -24.97 -0.16
C TYR A 437 -11.59 -25.52 -0.13
#